data_193f016edd65738e4827e6539c57e0a7
#
_entry.id   193f016edd65738e4827e6539c57e0a7
#
_cell.length_a   1.000
_cell.length_b   1.000
_cell.length_c   1.000
_cell.angle_alpha   90.00
_cell.angle_beta   90.00
_cell.angle_gamma   90.00
#
_symmetry.space_group_name_H-M   'P 1'
#
loop_
_entity.id
_entity.type
_entity.pdbx_description
1 polymer ?
#
loop_
_entity_poly.entity_id
_entity_poly.type
_entity_poly.pdbx_seq_one_letter_code
_entity_poly.pdbx_strand_id
1 'polypeptide(L)'
;EMWNMLEERRLLQASIAHDLRNPIAVIEGYTEYLQLNLKKGRLSEQRILKIAENINMSAKRLDNYTESVRTLNQMEDIELKRQKISASDLLSDIEDDFKIIAQKKNIDFRISTLLSNEEICIDTSVLYRVLENVFNNAMRYAKQCINLDVSLNGQKLLFAIVDDGDGFSDETLSEQRKLLLAKASEDGHLGMGLAISRILCKKHGGSLEIGNNEMHNAVVKIIFSV
;
A
#
# COMPACT_ATOMS: atom_id res chain seq x y z
N GLU A 1 -17.61 8.51 18.52
CA GLU A 1 -16.59 7.57 17.98
C GLU A 1 -17.20 6.48 17.12
N MET A 2 -18.22 5.76 17.59
CA MET A 2 -18.90 4.67 16.84
C MET A 2 -19.61 5.15 15.56
N TRP A 3 -20.19 6.36 15.57
CA TRP A 3 -20.82 6.98 14.38
C TRP A 3 -19.80 7.29 13.28
N ASN A 4 -18.62 7.78 13.63
CA ASN A 4 -17.55 8.06 12.67
C ASN A 4 -17.02 6.77 12.02
N MET A 5 -16.91 5.68 12.76
CA MET A 5 -16.50 4.38 12.21
C MET A 5 -17.51 3.80 11.21
N LEU A 6 -18.82 3.94 11.50
CA LEU A 6 -19.88 3.48 10.60
C LEU A 6 -19.95 4.32 9.30
N GLU A 7 -19.69 5.60 9.40
CA GLU A 7 -19.68 6.51 8.25
C GLU A 7 -18.41 6.29 7.40
N GLU A 8 -17.25 6.09 8.04
CA GLU A 8 -16.00 5.65 7.40
C GLU A 8 -16.20 4.34 6.62
N ARG A 9 -16.89 3.38 7.21
CA ARG A 9 -17.20 2.09 6.57
C ARG A 9 -18.14 2.23 5.38
N ARG A 10 -19.19 3.05 5.49
CA ARG A 10 -20.12 3.30 4.37
C ARG A 10 -19.45 3.98 3.18
N LEU A 11 -18.61 4.96 3.45
CA LEU A 11 -17.85 5.66 2.42
C LEU A 11 -16.83 4.73 1.74
N LEU A 12 -16.14 3.89 2.53
CA LEU A 12 -15.27 2.83 2.00
C LEU A 12 -16.05 1.85 1.11
N GLN A 13 -17.22 1.37 1.55
CA GLN A 13 -18.04 0.45 0.76
C GLN A 13 -18.55 1.07 -0.55
N ALA A 14 -18.89 2.36 -0.56
CA ALA A 14 -19.34 3.06 -1.77
C ALA A 14 -18.18 3.25 -2.78
N SER A 15 -16.99 3.61 -2.29
CA SER A 15 -15.76 3.67 -3.09
C SER A 15 -15.42 2.30 -3.69
N ILE A 16 -15.58 1.25 -2.89
CA ILE A 16 -15.39 -0.15 -3.25
C ILE A 16 -16.15 -0.53 -4.54
N ALA A 17 -17.45 -0.26 -4.58
CA ALA A 17 -18.28 -0.63 -5.72
C ALA A 17 -17.91 0.14 -7.00
N HIS A 18 -17.50 1.39 -6.88
CA HIS A 18 -17.03 2.20 -8.01
C HIS A 18 -15.70 1.65 -8.56
N ASP A 19 -14.78 1.32 -7.68
CA ASP A 19 -13.43 0.94 -8.05
C ASP A 19 -13.32 -0.49 -8.59
N LEU A 20 -14.25 -1.39 -8.19
CA LEU A 20 -14.41 -2.70 -8.82
C LEU A 20 -14.94 -2.58 -10.26
N ARG A 21 -15.79 -1.59 -10.54
CA ARG A 21 -16.40 -1.43 -11.85
C ARG A 21 -15.37 -1.12 -12.93
N ASN A 22 -14.30 -0.36 -12.61
CA ASN A 22 -13.27 0.03 -13.57
C ASN A 22 -12.49 -1.16 -14.16
N PRO A 23 -11.85 -2.04 -13.38
CA PRO A 23 -11.14 -3.20 -13.93
C PRO A 23 -12.08 -4.18 -14.64
N ILE A 24 -13.34 -4.32 -14.18
CA ILE A 24 -14.35 -5.14 -14.85
C ILE A 24 -14.65 -4.56 -16.24
N ALA A 25 -14.91 -3.25 -16.34
CA ALA A 25 -15.19 -2.60 -17.63
C ALA A 25 -14.00 -2.72 -18.61
N VAL A 26 -12.75 -2.68 -18.11
CA VAL A 26 -11.56 -2.90 -18.93
C VAL A 26 -11.53 -4.34 -19.48
N ILE A 27 -11.80 -5.35 -18.63
CA ILE A 27 -11.85 -6.76 -19.05
C ILE A 27 -12.96 -6.96 -20.08
N GLU A 28 -14.17 -6.47 -19.81
CA GLU A 28 -15.31 -6.56 -20.73
C GLU A 28 -15.00 -5.89 -22.06
N GLY A 29 -14.51 -4.65 -22.06
CA GLY A 29 -14.20 -3.90 -23.28
C GLY A 29 -13.13 -4.59 -24.14
N TYR A 30 -12.06 -5.13 -23.53
CA TYR A 30 -11.06 -5.89 -24.30
C TYR A 30 -11.59 -7.23 -24.80
N THR A 31 -12.46 -7.88 -24.05
CA THR A 31 -13.08 -9.15 -24.45
C THR A 31 -14.03 -8.93 -25.64
N GLU A 32 -14.88 -7.90 -25.59
CA GLU A 32 -15.75 -7.52 -26.72
C GLU A 32 -14.92 -7.14 -27.94
N TYR A 33 -13.86 -6.35 -27.76
CA TYR A 33 -12.96 -5.97 -28.85
C TYR A 33 -12.34 -7.20 -29.53
N LEU A 34 -11.89 -8.19 -28.75
CA LEU A 34 -11.38 -9.46 -29.27
C LEU A 34 -12.45 -10.21 -30.06
N GLN A 35 -13.68 -10.35 -29.52
CA GLN A 35 -14.77 -11.06 -30.17
C GLN A 35 -15.16 -10.44 -31.53
N LEU A 36 -15.19 -9.10 -31.60
CA LEU A 36 -15.55 -8.37 -32.81
C LEU A 36 -14.48 -8.42 -33.92
N ASN A 37 -13.18 -8.47 -33.55
CA ASN A 37 -12.09 -8.30 -34.49
C ASN A 37 -11.36 -9.60 -34.85
N LEU A 38 -11.36 -10.63 -33.97
CA LEU A 38 -10.80 -11.95 -34.28
C LEU A 38 -11.49 -12.59 -35.48
N LYS A 39 -12.83 -12.59 -35.51
CA LYS A 39 -13.61 -13.15 -36.65
C LYS A 39 -13.37 -12.43 -37.96
N LYS A 40 -12.92 -11.18 -37.93
CA LYS A 40 -12.65 -10.35 -39.12
C LYS A 40 -11.19 -10.43 -39.58
N GLY A 41 -10.32 -11.22 -38.88
CA GLY A 41 -8.92 -11.35 -39.22
C GLY A 41 -8.12 -10.03 -39.07
N ARG A 42 -8.59 -9.09 -38.21
CA ARG A 42 -8.01 -7.73 -38.08
C ARG A 42 -7.00 -7.57 -36.94
N LEU A 43 -6.68 -8.65 -36.25
CA LEU A 43 -5.77 -8.61 -35.10
C LEU A 43 -4.47 -9.32 -35.40
N SER A 44 -3.35 -8.62 -35.22
CA SER A 44 -2.03 -9.24 -35.19
C SER A 44 -1.82 -9.98 -33.87
N GLU A 45 -0.93 -10.98 -33.88
CA GLU A 45 -0.54 -11.74 -32.69
C GLU A 45 -0.05 -10.82 -31.55
N GLN A 46 0.79 -9.83 -31.89
CA GLN A 46 1.27 -8.84 -30.91
C GLN A 46 0.13 -8.06 -30.25
N ARG A 47 -0.92 -7.74 -31.02
CA ARG A 47 -2.09 -7.02 -30.47
C ARG A 47 -2.90 -7.90 -29.53
N ILE A 48 -3.05 -9.18 -29.86
CA ILE A 48 -3.72 -10.17 -29.00
C ILE A 48 -2.97 -10.35 -27.70
N LEU A 49 -1.62 -10.52 -27.74
CA LEU A 49 -0.78 -10.63 -26.56
C LEU A 49 -0.93 -9.41 -25.65
N LYS A 50 -0.86 -8.19 -26.21
CA LYS A 50 -1.00 -6.96 -25.42
C LYS A 50 -2.39 -6.83 -24.77
N ILE A 51 -3.45 -7.28 -25.45
CA ILE A 51 -4.80 -7.31 -24.87
C ILE A 51 -4.88 -8.33 -23.73
N ALA A 52 -4.31 -9.52 -23.92
CA ALA A 52 -4.26 -10.55 -22.89
C ALA A 52 -3.49 -10.08 -21.64
N GLU A 53 -2.39 -9.36 -21.82
CA GLU A 53 -1.64 -8.73 -20.72
C GLU A 53 -2.50 -7.71 -19.96
N ASN A 54 -3.23 -6.85 -20.66
CA ASN A 54 -4.11 -5.86 -20.05
C ASN A 54 -5.27 -6.50 -19.27
N ILE A 55 -5.86 -7.57 -19.80
CA ILE A 55 -6.90 -8.36 -19.11
C ILE A 55 -6.30 -8.99 -17.84
N ASN A 56 -5.12 -9.60 -17.94
CA ASN A 56 -4.45 -10.21 -16.79
C ASN A 56 -4.10 -9.19 -15.72
N MET A 57 -3.60 -8.01 -16.10
CA MET A 57 -3.36 -6.91 -15.15
C MET A 57 -4.65 -6.49 -14.44
N SER A 58 -5.76 -6.38 -15.17
CA SER A 58 -7.06 -5.99 -14.59
C SER A 58 -7.61 -7.08 -13.66
N ALA A 59 -7.42 -8.36 -13.99
CA ALA A 59 -7.78 -9.47 -13.11
C ALA A 59 -6.95 -9.46 -11.81
N LYS A 60 -5.62 -9.26 -11.89
CA LYS A 60 -4.77 -9.11 -10.70
C LYS A 60 -5.17 -7.93 -9.81
N ARG A 61 -5.67 -6.85 -10.41
CA ARG A 61 -6.23 -5.71 -9.65
C ARG A 61 -7.47 -6.12 -8.86
N LEU A 62 -8.36 -6.93 -9.45
CA LEU A 62 -9.54 -7.47 -8.76
C LEU A 62 -9.13 -8.39 -7.59
N ASP A 63 -8.13 -9.24 -7.77
CA ASP A 63 -7.63 -10.12 -6.69
C ASP A 63 -7.09 -9.29 -5.52
N ASN A 64 -6.23 -8.32 -5.78
CA ASN A 64 -5.71 -7.41 -4.75
C ASN A 64 -6.83 -6.66 -4.04
N TYR A 65 -7.89 -6.34 -4.77
CA TYR A 65 -9.05 -5.66 -4.23
C TYR A 65 -9.86 -6.55 -3.29
N THR A 66 -10.17 -7.78 -3.72
CA THR A 66 -10.91 -8.73 -2.90
C THR A 66 -10.17 -9.03 -1.59
N GLU A 67 -8.84 -9.16 -1.64
CA GLU A 67 -8.02 -9.35 -0.44
C GLU A 67 -8.05 -8.10 0.47
N SER A 68 -8.07 -6.91 -0.09
CA SER A 68 -8.22 -5.67 0.67
C SER A 68 -9.56 -5.58 1.39
N VAL A 69 -10.66 -5.92 0.69
CA VAL A 69 -12.02 -5.96 1.29
C VAL A 69 -12.11 -7.04 2.36
N ARG A 70 -11.55 -8.22 2.10
CA ARG A 70 -11.48 -9.30 3.09
C ARG A 70 -10.77 -8.84 4.37
N THR A 71 -9.65 -8.15 4.20
CA THR A 71 -8.91 -7.57 5.32
C THR A 71 -9.74 -6.57 6.11
N LEU A 72 -10.44 -5.64 5.42
CA LEU A 72 -11.30 -4.67 6.08
C LEU A 72 -12.41 -5.34 6.90
N ASN A 73 -13.02 -6.41 6.37
CA ASN A 73 -14.07 -7.16 7.08
C ASN A 73 -13.52 -7.95 8.29
N GLN A 74 -12.29 -8.46 8.18
CA GLN A 74 -11.65 -9.19 9.28
C GLN A 74 -11.06 -8.27 10.35
N MET A 75 -10.86 -6.98 10.05
CA MET A 75 -10.21 -6.04 10.98
C MET A 75 -10.98 -5.80 12.28
N GLU A 76 -12.30 -5.99 12.30
CA GLU A 76 -13.08 -5.86 13.53
C GLU A 76 -12.70 -6.95 14.55
N ASP A 77 -12.34 -8.14 14.05
CA ASP A 77 -12.07 -9.34 14.85
C ASP A 77 -10.57 -9.67 15.03
N ILE A 78 -9.66 -8.86 14.45
CA ILE A 78 -8.22 -9.12 14.62
C ILE A 78 -7.82 -8.92 16.09
N GLU A 79 -7.57 -10.00 16.80
CA GLU A 79 -6.83 -9.99 18.05
C GLU A 79 -5.34 -9.83 17.74
N LEU A 80 -4.72 -8.76 18.26
CA LEU A 80 -3.30 -8.52 18.10
C LEU A 80 -2.49 -9.60 18.82
N LYS A 81 -1.62 -10.28 18.10
CA LYS A 81 -0.69 -11.27 18.63
C LYS A 81 0.68 -10.65 18.86
N ARG A 82 0.75 -9.81 19.89
CA ARG A 82 2.03 -9.17 20.25
C ARG A 82 3.00 -10.20 20.82
N GLN A 83 4.24 -10.11 20.35
CA GLN A 83 5.34 -10.95 20.82
C GLN A 83 6.58 -10.08 21.08
N LYS A 84 7.41 -10.52 22.03
CA LYS A 84 8.70 -9.89 22.29
C LYS A 84 9.69 -10.35 21.25
N ILE A 85 10.33 -9.40 20.60
CA ILE A 85 11.35 -9.62 19.58
C ILE A 85 12.50 -8.64 19.76
N SER A 86 13.67 -9.00 19.29
CA SER A 86 14.80 -8.10 19.16
C SER A 86 14.55 -7.09 18.04
N ALA A 87 14.75 -5.80 18.30
CA ALA A 87 14.64 -4.76 17.28
C ALA A 87 15.68 -4.93 16.18
N SER A 88 16.90 -5.37 16.53
CA SER A 88 17.97 -5.62 15.54
C SER A 88 17.63 -6.75 14.58
N ASP A 89 17.06 -7.86 15.08
CA ASP A 89 16.70 -9.01 14.24
C ASP A 89 15.57 -8.63 13.30
N LEU A 90 14.53 -7.94 13.81
CA LEU A 90 13.45 -7.41 12.99
C LEU A 90 13.95 -6.51 11.86
N LEU A 91 14.89 -5.60 12.15
CA LEU A 91 15.42 -4.68 11.15
C LEU A 91 16.29 -5.38 10.12
N SER A 92 17.05 -6.41 10.52
CA SER A 92 17.81 -7.24 9.59
C SER A 92 16.89 -7.96 8.59
N ASP A 93 15.82 -8.56 9.08
CA ASP A 93 14.84 -9.25 8.23
C ASP A 93 14.17 -8.28 7.25
N ILE A 94 13.75 -7.10 7.72
CA ILE A 94 13.15 -6.05 6.88
C ILE A 94 14.15 -5.58 5.80
N GLU A 95 15.42 -5.39 6.17
CA GLU A 95 16.45 -4.93 5.27
C GLU A 95 16.68 -5.93 4.14
N ASP A 96 16.81 -7.20 4.48
CA ASP A 96 17.06 -8.28 3.52
C ASP A 96 15.89 -8.43 2.54
N ASP A 97 14.66 -8.48 3.05
CA ASP A 97 13.46 -8.64 2.23
C ASP A 97 13.26 -7.45 1.27
N PHE A 98 13.39 -6.23 1.77
CA PHE A 98 13.14 -5.03 0.96
C PHE A 98 14.27 -4.74 -0.02
N LYS A 99 15.52 -5.06 0.30
CA LYS A 99 16.64 -5.00 -0.64
C LYS A 99 16.41 -5.91 -1.85
N ILE A 100 15.97 -7.15 -1.62
CA ILE A 100 15.69 -8.11 -2.70
C ILE A 100 14.60 -7.56 -3.64
N ILE A 101 13.55 -6.95 -3.08
CA ILE A 101 12.45 -6.38 -3.86
C ILE A 101 12.93 -5.14 -4.65
N ALA A 102 13.68 -4.24 -4.00
CA ALA A 102 14.19 -3.03 -4.61
C ALA A 102 15.16 -3.30 -5.78
N GLN A 103 16.07 -4.28 -5.60
CA GLN A 103 17.02 -4.68 -6.63
C GLN A 103 16.35 -5.13 -7.93
N LYS A 104 15.20 -5.80 -7.88
CA LYS A 104 14.44 -6.22 -9.07
C LYS A 104 14.01 -5.06 -9.96
N LYS A 105 13.92 -3.86 -9.41
CA LYS A 105 13.55 -2.63 -10.13
C LYS A 105 14.71 -1.63 -10.27
N ASN A 106 15.93 -2.01 -9.88
CA ASN A 106 17.10 -1.13 -9.83
C ASN A 106 16.90 0.12 -8.94
N ILE A 107 16.15 -0.03 -7.84
CA ILE A 107 15.98 1.00 -6.83
C ILE A 107 17.00 0.77 -5.71
N ASP A 108 17.72 1.83 -5.31
CA ASP A 108 18.62 1.81 -4.16
C ASP A 108 17.81 1.93 -2.86
N PHE A 109 17.81 0.87 -2.05
CA PHE A 109 17.15 0.85 -0.77
C PHE A 109 18.15 0.99 0.36
N ARG A 110 17.91 1.94 1.26
CA ARG A 110 18.75 2.21 2.42
C ARG A 110 17.92 2.22 3.68
N ILE A 111 18.48 1.65 4.75
CA ILE A 111 17.90 1.72 6.09
C ILE A 111 18.84 2.52 7.01
N SER A 112 18.25 3.42 7.79
CA SER A 112 18.95 4.21 8.82
C SER A 112 18.27 3.97 10.15
N THR A 113 19.04 3.60 11.16
CA THR A 113 18.50 3.34 12.49
C THR A 113 19.49 3.70 13.57
N LEU A 114 18.96 4.11 14.72
CA LEU A 114 19.71 4.26 15.97
C LEU A 114 19.37 3.13 16.95
N LEU A 115 18.52 2.18 16.55
CA LEU A 115 18.15 1.03 17.38
C LEU A 115 19.30 0.04 17.44
N SER A 116 19.51 -0.52 18.60
CA SER A 116 20.46 -1.60 18.83
C SER A 116 19.72 -2.86 19.30
N ASN A 117 19.99 -3.33 20.50
CA ASN A 117 19.45 -4.60 20.99
C ASN A 117 18.21 -4.43 21.90
N GLU A 118 17.38 -3.40 21.65
CA GLU A 118 16.15 -3.22 22.41
C GLU A 118 15.16 -4.36 22.14
N GLU A 119 14.53 -4.87 23.20
CA GLU A 119 13.36 -5.73 23.09
C GLU A 119 12.12 -4.88 22.88
N ILE A 120 11.33 -5.20 21.85
CA ILE A 120 10.06 -4.57 21.55
C ILE A 120 8.93 -5.61 21.58
N CYS A 121 7.72 -5.18 21.96
CA CYS A 121 6.54 -6.04 22.01
C CYS A 121 5.53 -5.63 20.94
N ILE A 122 5.52 -6.34 19.81
CA ILE A 122 4.77 -5.97 18.60
C ILE A 122 4.14 -7.19 17.92
N ASP A 123 3.05 -6.97 17.19
CA ASP A 123 2.52 -7.96 16.24
C ASP A 123 3.27 -7.82 14.91
N THR A 124 4.19 -8.74 14.66
CA THR A 124 5.05 -8.70 13.46
C THR A 124 4.24 -8.89 12.18
N SER A 125 3.17 -9.66 12.20
CA SER A 125 2.34 -9.89 11.00
C SER A 125 1.62 -8.61 10.57
N VAL A 126 1.13 -7.84 11.53
CA VAL A 126 0.51 -6.53 11.30
C VAL A 126 1.57 -5.52 10.84
N LEU A 127 2.75 -5.51 11.47
CA LEU A 127 3.85 -4.63 11.10
C LEU A 127 4.30 -4.87 9.66
N TYR A 128 4.63 -6.13 9.30
CA TYR A 128 5.06 -6.46 7.94
C TYR A 128 4.02 -6.08 6.90
N ARG A 129 2.75 -6.36 7.15
CA ARG A 129 1.66 -5.99 6.25
C ARG A 129 1.59 -4.48 5.99
N VAL A 130 1.77 -3.67 7.03
CA VAL A 130 1.80 -2.20 6.92
C VAL A 130 3.03 -1.74 6.14
N LEU A 131 4.20 -2.26 6.51
CA LEU A 131 5.45 -1.91 5.84
C LEU A 131 5.46 -2.30 4.36
N GLU A 132 5.01 -3.51 4.01
CA GLU A 132 4.89 -3.97 2.63
C GLU A 132 3.96 -3.08 1.80
N ASN A 133 2.80 -2.69 2.34
CA ASN A 133 1.89 -1.79 1.65
C ASN A 133 2.53 -0.43 1.37
N VAL A 134 3.21 0.16 2.36
CA VAL A 134 3.85 1.46 2.22
C VAL A 134 5.08 1.36 1.31
N PHE A 135 5.90 0.32 1.47
CA PHE A 135 7.06 0.08 0.64
C PHE A 135 6.70 -0.17 -0.83
N ASN A 136 5.67 -0.98 -1.09
CA ASN A 136 5.17 -1.19 -2.45
C ASN A 136 4.64 0.10 -3.08
N ASN A 137 4.07 1.00 -2.28
CA ASN A 137 3.69 2.34 -2.75
C ASN A 137 4.93 3.16 -3.11
N ALA A 138 5.94 3.22 -2.24
CA ALA A 138 7.22 3.88 -2.52
C ALA A 138 7.91 3.30 -3.77
N MET A 139 7.98 1.97 -3.91
CA MET A 139 8.52 1.26 -5.08
C MET A 139 7.84 1.60 -6.42
N ARG A 140 6.62 2.13 -6.36
CA ARG A 140 5.89 2.55 -7.57
C ARG A 140 6.31 3.93 -8.02
N TYR A 141 6.51 4.83 -7.09
CA TYR A 141 6.73 6.25 -7.37
C TYR A 141 8.20 6.65 -7.30
N ALA A 142 9.04 5.88 -6.63
CA ALA A 142 10.48 6.10 -6.58
C ALA A 142 11.09 6.10 -7.97
N LYS A 143 12.05 7.02 -8.18
CA LYS A 143 12.85 7.15 -9.40
C LYS A 143 14.15 6.36 -9.30
N GLN A 144 14.86 6.47 -8.18
CA GLN A 144 16.16 5.87 -7.96
C GLN A 144 16.37 5.32 -6.54
N CYS A 145 15.78 5.93 -5.51
CA CYS A 145 16.07 5.54 -4.15
C CYS A 145 14.84 5.57 -3.21
N ILE A 146 14.90 4.70 -2.20
CA ILE A 146 13.98 4.65 -1.07
C ILE A 146 14.80 4.58 0.21
N ASN A 147 14.50 5.46 1.16
CA ASN A 147 15.11 5.46 2.48
C ASN A 147 14.08 5.06 3.54
N LEU A 148 14.48 4.19 4.45
CA LEU A 148 13.71 3.81 5.64
C LEU A 148 14.46 4.25 6.88
N ASP A 149 13.92 5.24 7.59
CA ASP A 149 14.45 5.68 8.88
C ASP A 149 13.63 5.03 10.00
N VAL A 150 14.33 4.41 10.97
CA VAL A 150 13.67 3.73 12.08
C VAL A 150 14.19 4.28 13.40
N SER A 151 13.27 4.62 14.31
CA SER A 151 13.60 5.14 15.64
C SER A 151 12.60 4.68 16.70
N LEU A 152 13.05 4.63 17.94
CA LEU A 152 12.23 4.30 19.10
C LEU A 152 12.21 5.48 20.07
N ASN A 153 11.03 6.03 20.33
CA ASN A 153 10.80 7.10 21.27
C ASN A 153 9.88 6.62 22.40
N GLY A 154 10.46 6.23 23.53
CA GLY A 154 9.72 5.60 24.62
C GLY A 154 9.09 4.28 24.15
N GLN A 155 7.77 4.22 24.16
CA GLN A 155 7.01 3.05 23.71
C GLN A 155 6.47 3.20 22.27
N LYS A 156 7.04 4.12 21.48
CA LYS A 156 6.60 4.35 20.09
C LYS A 156 7.74 4.03 19.14
N LEU A 157 7.53 2.99 18.35
CA LEU A 157 8.40 2.60 17.24
C LEU A 157 7.94 3.35 15.99
N LEU A 158 8.81 4.17 15.41
CA LEU A 158 8.58 4.99 14.24
C LEU A 158 9.34 4.43 13.04
N PHE A 159 8.66 4.25 11.93
CA PHE A 159 9.23 4.01 10.61
C PHE A 159 8.86 5.18 9.70
N ALA A 160 9.85 5.78 9.04
CA ALA A 160 9.63 6.81 8.03
C ALA A 160 10.18 6.30 6.69
N ILE A 161 9.29 6.03 5.74
CA ILE A 161 9.65 5.63 4.37
C ILE A 161 9.59 6.89 3.51
N VAL A 162 10.72 7.17 2.84
CA VAL A 162 10.89 8.32 1.95
C VAL A 162 11.31 7.81 0.59
N ASP A 163 10.57 8.14 -0.46
CA ASP A 163 10.96 7.89 -1.84
C ASP A 163 11.35 9.21 -2.54
N ASP A 164 12.14 9.12 -3.60
CA ASP A 164 12.57 10.25 -4.42
C ASP A 164 11.63 10.55 -5.60
N GLY A 165 10.36 10.17 -5.47
CA GLY A 165 9.29 10.47 -6.42
C GLY A 165 8.82 11.93 -6.39
N ASP A 166 7.74 12.20 -7.10
CA ASP A 166 7.18 13.57 -7.22
C ASP A 166 6.36 14.00 -5.99
N GLY A 167 6.30 13.16 -4.93
CA GLY A 167 5.56 13.44 -3.71
C GLY A 167 4.05 13.25 -3.84
N PHE A 168 3.34 13.55 -2.75
CA PHE A 168 1.88 13.58 -2.73
C PHE A 168 1.38 14.92 -3.23
N SER A 169 0.30 14.93 -4.02
CA SER A 169 -0.36 16.17 -4.46
C SER A 169 -1.02 16.90 -3.27
N ASP A 170 -1.18 18.22 -3.38
CA ASP A 170 -1.84 19.04 -2.35
C ASP A 170 -3.29 18.57 -2.12
N GLU A 171 -3.95 18.07 -3.16
CA GLU A 171 -5.29 17.49 -3.07
C GLU A 171 -5.27 16.26 -2.16
N THR A 172 -4.32 15.33 -2.37
CA THR A 172 -4.13 14.13 -1.54
C THR A 172 -3.82 14.50 -0.09
N LEU A 173 -2.95 15.49 0.14
CA LEU A 173 -2.59 15.95 1.48
C LEU A 173 -3.74 16.65 2.19
N SER A 174 -4.57 17.42 1.47
CA SER A 174 -5.75 18.09 2.02
C SER A 174 -6.87 17.11 2.39
N GLU A 175 -7.03 16.05 1.62
CA GLU A 175 -8.00 14.98 1.85
C GLU A 175 -7.61 14.05 3.01
N GLN A 176 -6.36 14.07 3.48
CA GLN A 176 -5.92 13.34 4.69
C GLN A 176 -6.80 13.57 5.91
N ARG A 177 -7.39 14.76 6.02
CA ARG A 177 -8.29 15.11 7.14
C ARG A 177 -9.68 14.50 6.98
N LYS A 178 -10.09 14.13 5.77
CA LYS A 178 -11.47 13.70 5.47
C LYS A 178 -11.64 12.21 5.25
N LEU A 179 -10.67 11.42 5.23
CA LEU A 179 -10.53 9.99 4.95
C LEU A 179 -9.52 9.78 3.82
N LEU A 180 -8.58 8.86 4.04
CA LEU A 180 -7.78 8.25 2.98
C LEU A 180 -8.70 7.41 2.06
N LEU A 181 -9.73 8.04 1.50
CA LEU A 181 -10.55 7.45 0.47
C LEU A 181 -9.75 7.50 -0.82
N ALA A 182 -9.41 6.33 -1.22
CA ALA A 182 -8.74 5.99 -2.44
C ALA A 182 -9.33 6.73 -3.64
N LYS A 183 -8.67 7.77 -4.12
CA LYS A 183 -8.75 8.05 -5.56
C LYS A 183 -7.90 6.98 -6.25
N ALA A 184 -8.54 6.21 -7.13
CA ALA A 184 -7.81 5.36 -8.05
C ALA A 184 -6.82 6.26 -8.81
N SER A 185 -5.51 6.03 -8.65
CA SER A 185 -4.52 6.67 -9.51
C SER A 185 -4.81 6.29 -10.96
N GLU A 186 -4.45 7.13 -11.92
CA GLU A 186 -4.61 6.85 -13.36
C GLU A 186 -4.07 5.46 -13.75
N ASP A 187 -3.12 4.92 -12.98
CA ASP A 187 -2.59 3.56 -13.11
C ASP A 187 -3.51 2.46 -12.54
N GLY A 188 -4.72 2.81 -12.07
CA GLY A 188 -5.75 1.87 -11.63
C GLY A 188 -5.39 1.07 -10.38
N HIS A 189 -4.49 1.57 -9.54
CA HIS A 189 -4.24 1.02 -8.22
C HIS A 189 -5.09 1.74 -7.20
N LEU A 190 -5.88 0.96 -6.52
CA LEU A 190 -6.73 1.39 -5.43
C LEU A 190 -5.85 1.82 -4.25
N GLY A 191 -5.96 3.08 -3.84
CA GLY A 191 -5.25 3.65 -2.69
C GLY A 191 -5.63 3.03 -1.34
N MET A 192 -6.26 1.85 -1.34
CA MET A 192 -6.71 1.17 -0.12
C MET A 192 -5.56 0.66 0.74
N GLY A 193 -4.37 0.41 0.18
CA GLY A 193 -3.22 -0.05 0.95
C GLY A 193 -2.89 0.89 2.12
N LEU A 194 -2.80 2.20 1.87
CA LEU A 194 -2.54 3.19 2.91
C LEU A 194 -3.71 3.32 3.91
N ALA A 195 -4.96 3.22 3.44
CA ALA A 195 -6.14 3.24 4.30
C ALA A 195 -6.15 2.03 5.26
N ILE A 196 -5.89 0.84 4.74
CA ILE A 196 -5.74 -0.39 5.52
C ILE A 196 -4.60 -0.26 6.52
N SER A 197 -3.43 0.22 6.07
CA SER A 197 -2.26 0.43 6.92
C SER A 197 -2.57 1.39 8.07
N ARG A 198 -3.33 2.47 7.82
CA ARG A 198 -3.76 3.41 8.85
C ARG A 198 -4.64 2.76 9.91
N ILE A 199 -5.61 1.94 9.49
CA ILE A 199 -6.50 1.21 10.41
C ILE A 199 -5.68 0.24 11.26
N LEU A 200 -4.74 -0.51 10.64
CA LEU A 200 -3.86 -1.45 11.34
C LEU A 200 -2.96 -0.74 12.37
N CYS A 201 -2.35 0.38 11.98
CA CYS A 201 -1.57 1.21 12.91
C CYS A 201 -2.40 1.68 14.09
N LYS A 202 -3.62 2.21 13.82
CA LYS A 202 -4.54 2.69 14.87
C LYS A 202 -4.95 1.55 15.82
N LYS A 203 -5.22 0.36 15.29
CA LYS A 203 -5.55 -0.81 16.10
C LYS A 203 -4.37 -1.23 16.99
N HIS A 204 -3.14 -1.06 16.53
CA HIS A 204 -1.92 -1.30 17.29
C HIS A 204 -1.57 -0.17 18.30
N GLY A 205 -2.42 0.84 18.43
CA GLY A 205 -2.20 1.99 19.32
C GLY A 205 -1.27 3.07 18.74
N GLY A 206 -1.08 3.06 17.42
CA GLY A 206 -0.24 4.01 16.70
C GLY A 206 -0.99 4.85 15.67
N SER A 207 -0.27 5.33 14.66
CA SER A 207 -0.81 6.14 13.57
C SER A 207 -0.02 5.95 12.27
N LEU A 208 -0.63 6.37 11.15
CA LEU A 208 0.03 6.53 9.87
C LEU A 208 -0.25 7.93 9.34
N GLU A 209 0.81 8.62 8.95
CA GLU A 209 0.78 9.96 8.41
C GLU A 209 1.51 10.00 7.07
N ILE A 210 0.98 10.75 6.11
CA ILE A 210 1.63 11.00 4.83
C ILE A 210 1.96 12.48 4.71
N GLY A 211 3.02 12.80 3.98
CA GLY A 211 3.46 14.16 3.76
C GLY A 211 4.51 14.23 2.69
N ASN A 212 5.02 15.43 2.44
CA ASN A 212 6.19 15.66 1.62
C ASN A 212 7.31 16.27 2.47
N ASN A 213 8.57 15.97 2.13
CA ASN A 213 9.72 16.65 2.73
C ASN A 213 9.99 18.01 2.04
N GLU A 214 11.04 18.69 2.45
CA GLU A 214 11.45 19.98 1.87
C GLU A 214 11.80 19.91 0.38
N MET A 215 12.17 18.75 -0.12
CA MET A 215 12.46 18.47 -1.54
C MET A 215 11.22 18.03 -2.33
N HIS A 216 10.03 18.09 -1.73
CA HIS A 216 8.76 17.59 -2.30
C HIS A 216 8.68 16.06 -2.48
N ASN A 217 9.59 15.29 -1.93
CA ASN A 217 9.56 13.85 -1.98
C ASN A 217 8.52 13.29 -1.01
N ALA A 218 7.86 12.18 -1.38
CA ALA A 218 6.86 11.59 -0.52
C ALA A 218 7.46 11.00 0.77
N VAL A 219 6.77 11.23 1.86
CA VAL A 219 7.13 10.70 3.20
C VAL A 219 5.91 10.04 3.80
N VAL A 220 6.05 8.76 4.18
CA VAL A 220 5.05 8.04 4.97
C VAL A 220 5.64 7.70 6.32
N LYS A 221 5.04 8.23 7.38
CA LYS A 221 5.42 7.95 8.78
C LYS A 221 4.44 6.96 9.39
N ILE A 222 4.98 5.88 9.92
CA ILE A 222 4.25 4.78 10.53
C ILE A 222 4.67 4.72 12.01
N ILE A 223 3.71 4.75 12.90
CA ILE A 223 3.96 4.69 14.35
C ILE A 223 3.23 3.47 14.91
N PHE A 224 3.95 2.66 15.68
CA PHE A 224 3.40 1.55 16.46
C PHE A 224 3.66 1.79 17.95
N SER A 225 2.71 1.37 18.80
CA SER A 225 2.94 1.27 20.24
C SER A 225 3.56 -0.10 20.56
N VAL A 226 4.73 -0.12 21.17
CA VAL A 226 5.51 -1.31 21.52
C VAL A 226 5.64 -1.49 23.02
#